data_cce18901fb5029165b54dab0f28b41ab
#
_entry.id   cce18901fb5029165b54dab0f28b41ab
#
_cell.length_a   1.000
_cell.length_b   1.000
_cell.length_c   1.000
_cell.angle_alpha   90.00
_cell.angle_beta   90.00
_cell.angle_gamma   90.00
#
_symmetry.space_group_name_H-M   'P 1'
#
loop_
_entity.id
_entity.type
_entity.pdbx_description
1 polymer ?
#
loop_
_entity_poly.entity_id
_entity_poly.type
_entity_poly.pdbx_seq_one_letter_code
_entity_poly.pdbx_strand_id
1 'polypeptide(L)'
;MARMIDHVLENGANGMLILGSGGEFSQFSSQQRKEIAAFCLSHVDGKVPVLVGIACAGTAETIDLGHHAQEHGADGVMVVNPYYAKLSDDARFMHYKSIADSLKIPVFLYNFPDLTGQDIGLEVITRLAREVPNIVGIKDTIDNISHTREVINRVHAFRPDFIIFSGYDEYMLDTLLLGGHGGIPATFNFAPNITHGIYQAVMENDLDKARSFQQQLAKLSPLYTLEQPFFGVIKTAIKLSGLDISTAVMAPALPLSDDKVARVKAILEHIHQ
;
A
#
# COMPACT_ATOMS: atom_id res chain seq x y z
N MET A 1 12.20 -11.06 -7.41
CA MET A 1 10.93 -10.46 -7.81
C MET A 1 9.88 -11.51 -8.20
N ALA A 2 10.09 -12.33 -9.22
CA ALA A 2 9.15 -13.38 -9.62
C ALA A 2 8.61 -14.20 -8.44
N ARG A 3 9.48 -14.79 -7.63
CA ARG A 3 9.08 -15.57 -6.44
C ARG A 3 8.15 -14.83 -5.48
N MET A 4 8.31 -13.50 -5.32
CA MET A 4 7.41 -12.69 -4.49
C MET A 4 6.03 -12.57 -5.12
N ILE A 5 5.98 -12.33 -6.44
CA ILE A 5 4.72 -12.23 -7.16
C ILE A 5 3.98 -13.58 -7.10
N ASP A 6 4.69 -14.67 -7.40
CA ASP A 6 4.13 -16.02 -7.35
C ASP A 6 3.59 -16.34 -5.94
N HIS A 7 4.38 -16.05 -4.89
CA HIS A 7 3.96 -16.22 -3.51
C HIS A 7 2.66 -15.47 -3.17
N VAL A 8 2.57 -14.20 -3.58
CA VAL A 8 1.38 -13.36 -3.33
C VAL A 8 0.17 -13.91 -4.08
N LEU A 9 0.34 -14.34 -5.34
CA LEU A 9 -0.73 -14.96 -6.15
C LEU A 9 -1.21 -16.28 -5.57
N GLU A 10 -0.28 -17.16 -5.20
CA GLU A 10 -0.57 -18.49 -4.63
C GLU A 10 -1.31 -18.40 -3.29
N ASN A 11 -1.12 -17.31 -2.54
CA ASN A 11 -1.81 -17.05 -1.28
C ASN A 11 -3.12 -16.25 -1.42
N GLY A 12 -3.65 -16.13 -2.63
CA GLY A 12 -5.00 -15.64 -2.86
C GLY A 12 -5.18 -14.12 -2.78
N ALA A 13 -4.13 -13.35 -3.10
CA ALA A 13 -4.27 -11.90 -3.21
C ALA A 13 -5.31 -11.53 -4.28
N ASN A 14 -6.20 -10.58 -3.96
CA ASN A 14 -7.21 -10.07 -4.87
C ASN A 14 -6.66 -9.01 -5.84
N GLY A 15 -5.46 -8.51 -5.60
CA GLY A 15 -4.74 -7.53 -6.40
C GLY A 15 -3.35 -7.26 -5.84
N MET A 16 -2.56 -6.48 -6.55
CA MET A 16 -1.21 -6.12 -6.13
C MET A 16 -0.95 -4.62 -6.22
N LEU A 17 -0.17 -4.11 -5.27
CA LEU A 17 0.50 -2.82 -5.38
C LEU A 17 2.01 -3.05 -5.52
N ILE A 18 2.56 -2.75 -6.68
CA ILE A 18 4.00 -2.76 -6.93
C ILE A 18 4.58 -1.34 -6.76
N LEU A 19 5.85 -1.24 -6.38
CA LEU A 19 6.50 0.05 -6.12
C LEU A 19 5.74 0.92 -5.08
N GLY A 20 5.12 0.29 -4.07
CA GLY A 20 4.66 0.96 -2.87
C GLY A 20 5.82 1.30 -1.92
N SER A 21 5.53 1.85 -0.74
CA SER A 21 6.55 2.21 0.25
C SER A 21 7.39 1.01 0.67
N GLY A 22 6.76 -0.14 0.98
CA GLY A 22 7.48 -1.38 1.28
C GLY A 22 8.28 -1.94 0.10
N GLY A 23 7.99 -1.52 -1.12
CA GLY A 23 8.74 -1.85 -2.34
C GLY A 23 9.93 -0.93 -2.61
N GLU A 24 10.35 -0.10 -1.65
CA GLU A 24 11.52 0.79 -1.72
C GLU A 24 11.51 1.75 -2.93
N PHE A 25 10.32 2.15 -3.42
CA PHE A 25 10.24 2.93 -4.66
C PHE A 25 11.09 4.19 -4.65
N SER A 26 11.23 4.83 -3.49
CA SER A 26 11.97 6.07 -3.31
C SER A 26 13.50 5.91 -3.41
N GLN A 27 14.01 4.68 -3.39
CA GLN A 27 15.43 4.35 -3.50
C GLN A 27 15.83 4.00 -4.94
N PHE A 28 14.88 3.84 -5.85
CA PHE A 28 15.13 3.51 -7.23
C PHE A 28 15.06 4.75 -8.13
N SER A 29 15.94 4.81 -9.14
CA SER A 29 15.81 5.80 -10.21
C SER A 29 14.52 5.57 -11.01
N SER A 30 14.04 6.61 -11.71
CA SER A 30 12.87 6.50 -12.57
C SER A 30 13.02 5.39 -13.62
N GLN A 31 14.22 5.22 -14.17
CA GLN A 31 14.49 4.14 -15.11
C GLN A 31 14.35 2.76 -14.47
N GLN A 32 14.92 2.55 -13.29
CA GLN A 32 14.77 1.28 -12.56
C GLN A 32 13.31 1.01 -12.18
N ARG A 33 12.55 2.04 -11.79
CA ARG A 33 11.12 1.91 -11.49
C ARG A 33 10.32 1.50 -12.72
N LYS A 34 10.64 2.04 -13.90
CA LYS A 34 10.05 1.62 -15.18
C LYS A 34 10.33 0.15 -15.49
N GLU A 35 11.58 -0.27 -15.33
CA GLU A 35 11.98 -1.68 -15.55
C GLU A 35 11.27 -2.64 -14.57
N ILE A 36 11.19 -2.27 -13.30
CA ILE A 36 10.47 -3.04 -12.27
C ILE A 36 8.98 -3.15 -12.61
N ALA A 37 8.35 -2.03 -12.98
CA ALA A 37 6.93 -2.01 -13.35
C ALA A 37 6.65 -2.91 -14.55
N ALA A 38 7.40 -2.76 -15.64
CA ALA A 38 7.25 -3.57 -16.83
C ALA A 38 7.43 -5.07 -16.55
N PHE A 39 8.46 -5.43 -15.77
CA PHE A 39 8.70 -6.81 -15.36
C PHE A 39 7.54 -7.38 -14.54
N CYS A 40 7.09 -6.66 -13.52
CA CYS A 40 6.04 -7.14 -12.64
C CYS A 40 4.70 -7.29 -13.37
N LEU A 41 4.32 -6.31 -14.20
CA LEU A 41 3.10 -6.36 -15.00
C LEU A 41 3.11 -7.56 -15.95
N SER A 42 4.22 -7.76 -16.67
CA SER A 42 4.40 -8.92 -17.55
C SER A 42 4.36 -10.26 -16.81
N HIS A 43 4.90 -10.34 -15.58
CA HIS A 43 4.93 -11.59 -14.80
C HIS A 43 3.58 -11.92 -14.18
N VAL A 44 2.82 -10.91 -13.72
CA VAL A 44 1.45 -11.10 -13.22
C VAL A 44 0.52 -11.54 -14.34
N ASP A 45 0.73 -11.04 -15.57
CA ASP A 45 0.02 -11.47 -16.79
C ASP A 45 -1.50 -11.46 -16.62
N GLY A 46 -2.06 -10.42 -16.03
CA GLY A 46 -3.49 -10.22 -15.86
C GLY A 46 -4.20 -11.19 -14.89
N LYS A 47 -3.46 -11.99 -14.11
CA LYS A 47 -4.06 -12.92 -13.14
C LYS A 47 -4.83 -12.21 -12.02
N VAL A 48 -4.38 -11.04 -11.63
CA VAL A 48 -5.05 -10.13 -10.69
C VAL A 48 -4.82 -8.69 -11.11
N PRO A 49 -5.68 -7.73 -10.71
CA PRO A 49 -5.43 -6.32 -10.94
C PRO A 49 -4.12 -5.84 -10.31
N VAL A 50 -3.37 -4.99 -11.02
CA VAL A 50 -2.11 -4.43 -10.54
C VAL A 50 -2.16 -2.91 -10.53
N LEU A 51 -1.94 -2.32 -9.35
CA LEU A 51 -1.67 -0.91 -9.17
C LEU A 51 -0.15 -0.67 -9.17
N VAL A 52 0.30 0.38 -9.85
CA VAL A 52 1.71 0.77 -9.88
C VAL A 52 1.91 2.06 -9.09
N GLY A 53 2.81 2.05 -8.11
CA GLY A 53 3.23 3.24 -7.38
C GLY A 53 4.11 4.13 -8.27
N ILE A 54 3.62 5.33 -8.61
CA ILE A 54 4.28 6.24 -9.56
C ILE A 54 4.79 7.53 -8.93
N ALA A 55 4.56 7.76 -7.63
CA ALA A 55 4.81 9.04 -7.00
C ALA A 55 6.28 9.49 -7.05
N CYS A 56 6.47 10.76 -7.31
CA CYS A 56 7.72 11.51 -7.20
C CYS A 56 7.46 12.82 -6.46
N ALA A 57 8.53 13.55 -6.12
CA ALA A 57 8.39 14.89 -5.55
C ALA A 57 7.80 15.89 -6.56
N GLY A 58 8.02 15.66 -7.86
CA GLY A 58 7.55 16.53 -8.95
C GLY A 58 6.41 15.92 -9.77
N THR A 59 5.46 16.74 -10.20
CA THR A 59 4.28 16.32 -10.99
C THR A 59 4.68 15.74 -12.35
N ALA A 60 5.62 16.35 -13.06
CA ALA A 60 6.00 15.92 -14.41
C ALA A 60 6.60 14.52 -14.44
N GLU A 61 7.48 14.21 -13.50
CA GLU A 61 8.08 12.87 -13.38
C GLU A 61 7.06 11.82 -12.95
N THR A 62 6.11 12.19 -12.07
CA THR A 62 5.00 11.32 -11.69
C THR A 62 4.13 10.97 -12.91
N ILE A 63 3.84 11.94 -13.78
CA ILE A 63 3.09 11.74 -15.02
C ILE A 63 3.86 10.81 -15.98
N ASP A 64 5.18 11.01 -16.15
CA ASP A 64 6.00 10.16 -17.01
C ASP A 64 6.01 8.70 -16.57
N LEU A 65 6.11 8.44 -15.25
CA LEU A 65 5.96 7.09 -14.71
C LEU A 65 4.55 6.53 -14.88
N GLY A 66 3.53 7.38 -14.79
CA GLY A 66 2.13 6.99 -15.01
C GLY A 66 1.87 6.57 -16.46
N HIS A 67 2.37 7.31 -17.43
CA HIS A 67 2.29 6.91 -18.84
C HIS A 67 2.98 5.58 -19.10
N HIS A 68 4.18 5.39 -18.56
CA HIS A 68 4.88 4.13 -18.68
C HIS A 68 4.08 2.95 -18.08
N ALA A 69 3.51 3.13 -16.88
CA ALA A 69 2.67 2.09 -16.26
C ALA A 69 1.45 1.76 -17.12
N GLN A 70 0.76 2.78 -17.65
CA GLN A 70 -0.37 2.63 -18.55
C GLN A 70 -0.01 1.89 -19.84
N GLU A 71 1.11 2.23 -20.48
CA GLU A 71 1.60 1.60 -21.71
C GLU A 71 1.95 0.12 -21.51
N HIS A 72 2.32 -0.28 -20.29
CA HIS A 72 2.64 -1.66 -19.92
C HIS A 72 1.46 -2.43 -19.31
N GLY A 73 0.25 -1.88 -19.35
CA GLY A 73 -0.97 -2.60 -18.99
C GLY A 73 -1.28 -2.61 -17.50
N ALA A 74 -0.87 -1.59 -16.74
CA ALA A 74 -1.34 -1.43 -15.36
C ALA A 74 -2.85 -1.17 -15.32
N ASP A 75 -3.55 -1.79 -14.36
CA ASP A 75 -4.98 -1.57 -14.13
C ASP A 75 -5.27 -0.23 -13.47
N GLY A 76 -4.27 0.36 -12.84
CA GLY A 76 -4.32 1.69 -12.25
C GLY A 76 -2.98 2.11 -11.69
N VAL A 77 -2.92 3.33 -11.19
CA VAL A 77 -1.74 3.87 -10.53
C VAL A 77 -2.06 4.37 -9.13
N MET A 78 -1.06 4.33 -8.26
CA MET A 78 -1.16 4.85 -6.90
C MET A 78 -0.14 5.96 -6.69
N VAL A 79 -0.61 7.11 -6.15
CA VAL A 79 0.19 8.31 -5.99
C VAL A 79 0.21 8.70 -4.53
N VAL A 80 1.35 8.50 -3.85
CA VAL A 80 1.55 9.05 -2.51
C VAL A 80 1.78 10.56 -2.61
N ASN A 81 1.37 11.26 -1.56
CA ASN A 81 1.52 12.71 -1.47
C ASN A 81 2.98 13.14 -1.76
N PRO A 82 3.22 14.21 -2.50
CA PRO A 82 4.57 14.74 -2.67
C PRO A 82 5.27 14.94 -1.34
N TYR A 83 6.52 14.58 -1.28
CA TYR A 83 7.35 14.60 -0.08
C TYR A 83 8.45 15.67 -0.19
N TYR A 84 9.12 16.01 0.92
CA TYR A 84 10.12 17.04 1.10
C TYR A 84 9.52 18.45 1.25
N ALA A 85 8.90 19.02 0.20
CA ALA A 85 8.30 20.35 0.26
C ALA A 85 6.84 20.27 0.74
N LYS A 86 6.47 21.06 1.73
CA LYS A 86 5.07 21.20 2.16
C LYS A 86 4.28 21.98 1.14
N LEU A 87 3.18 21.42 0.67
CA LEU A 87 2.30 22.02 -0.31
C LEU A 87 1.04 22.61 0.36
N SER A 88 0.52 23.68 -0.22
CA SER A 88 -0.84 24.15 0.09
C SER A 88 -1.89 23.16 -0.42
N ASP A 89 -3.12 23.26 0.07
CA ASP A 89 -4.24 22.42 -0.36
C ASP A 89 -4.50 22.55 -1.86
N ASP A 90 -4.45 23.76 -2.41
CA ASP A 90 -4.61 23.99 -3.84
C ASP A 90 -3.47 23.38 -4.65
N ALA A 91 -2.23 23.46 -4.18
CA ALA A 91 -1.10 22.84 -4.86
C ALA A 91 -1.21 21.32 -4.85
N ARG A 92 -1.64 20.68 -3.74
CA ARG A 92 -1.94 19.24 -3.66
C ARG A 92 -3.07 18.86 -4.62
N PHE A 93 -4.17 19.61 -4.59
CA PHE A 93 -5.28 19.38 -5.51
C PHE A 93 -4.82 19.41 -6.96
N MET A 94 -4.09 20.47 -7.37
CA MET A 94 -3.60 20.61 -8.75
C MET A 94 -2.60 19.52 -9.13
N HIS A 95 -1.74 19.07 -8.20
CA HIS A 95 -0.83 17.95 -8.44
C HIS A 95 -1.60 16.68 -8.84
N TYR A 96 -2.53 16.24 -8.00
CA TYR A 96 -3.33 15.03 -8.27
C TYR A 96 -4.22 15.17 -9.49
N LYS A 97 -4.85 16.33 -9.67
CA LYS A 97 -5.69 16.61 -10.84
C LYS A 97 -4.87 16.52 -12.13
N SER A 98 -3.69 17.14 -12.19
CA SER A 98 -2.84 17.12 -13.39
C SER A 98 -2.40 15.70 -13.75
N ILE A 99 -2.11 14.85 -12.76
CA ILE A 99 -1.77 13.45 -12.98
C ILE A 99 -2.99 12.69 -13.52
N ALA A 100 -4.14 12.84 -12.89
CA ALA A 100 -5.36 12.14 -13.30
C ALA A 100 -5.84 12.56 -14.68
N ASP A 101 -5.75 13.85 -15.02
CA ASP A 101 -6.12 14.36 -16.34
C ASP A 101 -5.19 13.84 -17.46
N SER A 102 -3.95 13.47 -17.14
CA SER A 102 -2.97 12.95 -18.11
C SER A 102 -3.10 11.46 -18.40
N LEU A 103 -3.81 10.72 -17.56
CA LEU A 103 -3.89 9.25 -17.62
C LEU A 103 -5.29 8.78 -17.98
N LYS A 104 -5.37 7.66 -18.70
CA LYS A 104 -6.64 6.98 -19.04
C LYS A 104 -6.99 5.86 -18.06
N ILE A 105 -6.03 5.39 -17.27
CA ILE A 105 -6.22 4.37 -16.24
C ILE A 105 -6.56 5.00 -14.90
N PRO A 106 -7.26 4.30 -14.00
CA PRO A 106 -7.64 4.78 -12.68
C PRO A 106 -6.46 5.28 -11.84
N VAL A 107 -6.68 6.37 -11.08
CA VAL A 107 -5.71 6.94 -10.14
C VAL A 107 -6.21 6.77 -8.73
N PHE A 108 -5.37 6.19 -7.87
CA PHE A 108 -5.61 6.09 -6.44
C PHE A 108 -4.74 7.09 -5.68
N LEU A 109 -5.35 7.80 -4.77
CA LEU A 109 -4.63 8.61 -3.79
C LEU A 109 -3.91 7.69 -2.80
N TYR A 110 -2.75 8.12 -2.30
CA TYR A 110 -2.09 7.42 -1.22
C TYR A 110 -1.69 8.43 -0.13
N ASN A 111 -2.35 8.35 0.99
CA ASN A 111 -2.09 9.17 2.15
C ASN A 111 -1.17 8.44 3.11
N PHE A 112 0.03 8.98 3.37
CA PHE A 112 0.98 8.43 4.32
C PHE A 112 1.81 9.54 4.97
N PRO A 113 1.21 10.32 5.89
CA PRO A 113 1.84 11.52 6.46
C PRO A 113 3.14 11.21 7.23
N ASP A 114 3.28 10.04 7.86
CA ASP A 114 4.50 9.66 8.57
C ASP A 114 5.73 9.59 7.66
N LEU A 115 5.56 9.23 6.40
CA LEU A 115 6.67 9.19 5.42
C LEU A 115 6.76 10.43 4.55
N THR A 116 5.65 11.12 4.30
CA THR A 116 5.64 12.30 3.41
C THR A 116 5.75 13.63 4.16
N GLY A 117 5.56 13.61 5.48
CA GLY A 117 5.60 14.79 6.34
C GLY A 117 4.37 15.70 6.22
N GLN A 118 3.34 15.27 5.47
CA GLN A 118 2.08 16.01 5.33
C GLN A 118 0.92 15.07 4.96
N ASP A 119 -0.26 15.37 5.51
CA ASP A 119 -1.53 14.73 5.17
C ASP A 119 -2.08 15.31 3.86
N ILE A 120 -2.81 14.52 3.06
CA ILE A 120 -3.57 15.05 1.92
C ILE A 120 -4.67 15.99 2.42
N GLY A 121 -5.28 15.67 3.53
CA GLY A 121 -6.36 16.44 4.15
C GLY A 121 -7.75 16.08 3.60
N LEU A 122 -8.72 15.97 4.52
CA LEU A 122 -10.10 15.56 4.19
C LEU A 122 -10.78 16.43 3.14
N GLU A 123 -10.53 17.74 3.17
CA GLU A 123 -11.12 18.67 2.20
C GLU A 123 -10.55 18.43 0.79
N VAL A 124 -9.25 18.22 0.67
CA VAL A 124 -8.59 17.95 -0.63
C VAL A 124 -9.06 16.60 -1.17
N ILE A 125 -9.11 15.55 -0.32
CA ILE A 125 -9.62 14.22 -0.70
C ILE A 125 -11.06 14.34 -1.21
N THR A 126 -11.93 15.01 -0.46
CA THR A 126 -13.35 15.19 -0.81
C THR A 126 -13.51 15.95 -2.13
N ARG A 127 -12.72 17.00 -2.32
CA ARG A 127 -12.73 17.80 -3.54
C ARG A 127 -12.24 17.01 -4.74
N LEU A 128 -11.13 16.26 -4.61
CA LEU A 128 -10.61 15.38 -5.65
C LEU A 128 -11.63 14.31 -6.05
N ALA A 129 -12.23 13.64 -5.08
CA ALA A 129 -13.25 12.62 -5.33
C ALA A 129 -14.48 13.18 -6.06
N ARG A 130 -14.83 14.45 -5.85
CA ARG A 130 -15.98 15.12 -6.47
C ARG A 130 -15.68 15.66 -7.87
N GLU A 131 -14.53 16.29 -8.04
CA GLU A 131 -14.23 17.09 -9.24
C GLU A 131 -13.39 16.33 -10.26
N VAL A 132 -12.72 15.23 -9.87
CA VAL A 132 -11.79 14.49 -10.74
C VAL A 132 -12.25 13.04 -10.88
N PRO A 133 -13.06 12.70 -11.91
CA PRO A 133 -13.66 11.37 -12.05
C PRO A 133 -12.65 10.22 -12.11
N ASN A 134 -11.46 10.46 -12.67
CA ASN A 134 -10.41 9.46 -12.81
C ASN A 134 -9.67 9.15 -11.49
N ILE A 135 -9.89 9.94 -10.43
CA ILE A 135 -9.46 9.58 -9.06
C ILE A 135 -10.55 8.70 -8.47
N VAL A 136 -10.29 7.40 -8.35
CA VAL A 136 -11.30 6.38 -8.04
C VAL A 136 -11.21 5.81 -6.63
N GLY A 137 -10.17 6.15 -5.89
CA GLY A 137 -10.00 5.61 -4.55
C GLY A 137 -8.82 6.19 -3.79
N ILE A 138 -8.64 5.70 -2.58
CA ILE A 138 -7.55 6.07 -1.67
C ILE A 138 -7.04 4.85 -0.91
N LYS A 139 -5.72 4.78 -0.73
CA LYS A 139 -5.08 4.02 0.34
C LYS A 139 -4.75 4.98 1.48
N ASP A 140 -5.40 4.81 2.62
CA ASP A 140 -5.25 5.68 3.79
C ASP A 140 -4.34 5.03 4.82
N THR A 141 -3.11 5.54 4.94
CA THR A 141 -2.08 5.05 5.86
C THR A 141 -1.81 6.12 6.92
N ILE A 142 -2.72 6.23 7.84
CA ILE A 142 -2.68 7.17 8.95
C ILE A 142 -3.02 6.44 10.26
N ASP A 143 -2.27 6.68 11.31
CA ASP A 143 -2.51 6.07 12.64
C ASP A 143 -3.68 6.78 13.35
N ASN A 144 -4.82 6.82 12.67
CA ASN A 144 -6.04 7.43 13.15
C ASN A 144 -7.25 6.91 12.38
N ILE A 145 -7.91 5.88 12.88
CA ILE A 145 -9.11 5.29 12.25
C ILE A 145 -10.25 6.30 12.06
N SER A 146 -10.31 7.37 12.87
CA SER A 146 -11.29 8.42 12.68
C SER A 146 -11.11 9.17 11.36
N HIS A 147 -9.88 9.28 10.84
CA HIS A 147 -9.64 9.88 9.52
C HIS A 147 -10.26 9.01 8.43
N THR A 148 -9.98 7.72 8.41
CA THR A 148 -10.57 6.78 7.45
C THR A 148 -12.10 6.78 7.51
N ARG A 149 -12.68 6.78 8.72
CA ARG A 149 -14.13 6.93 8.91
C ARG A 149 -14.68 8.22 8.29
N GLU A 150 -14.01 9.36 8.47
CA GLU A 150 -14.43 10.63 7.88
C GLU A 150 -14.32 10.62 6.35
N VAL A 151 -13.28 10.00 5.79
CA VAL A 151 -13.18 9.81 4.34
C VAL A 151 -14.36 9.00 3.80
N ILE A 152 -14.68 7.87 4.44
CA ILE A 152 -15.82 7.02 4.07
C ILE A 152 -17.12 7.84 4.12
N ASN A 153 -17.42 8.46 5.26
CA ASN A 153 -18.67 9.19 5.45
C ASN A 153 -18.85 10.36 4.47
N ARG A 154 -17.78 11.13 4.23
CA ARG A 154 -17.85 12.31 3.36
C ARG A 154 -17.92 11.94 1.90
N VAL A 155 -17.12 10.95 1.47
CA VAL A 155 -17.01 10.61 0.05
C VAL A 155 -18.15 9.71 -0.40
N HIS A 156 -18.52 8.68 0.37
CA HIS A 156 -19.62 7.78 0.01
C HIS A 156 -20.99 8.47 0.00
N ALA A 157 -21.13 9.62 0.66
CA ALA A 157 -22.37 10.42 0.60
C ALA A 157 -22.73 10.89 -0.83
N PHE A 158 -21.75 11.00 -1.73
CA PHE A 158 -21.98 11.43 -3.12
C PHE A 158 -21.29 10.54 -4.15
N ARG A 159 -20.36 9.69 -3.74
CA ARG A 159 -19.61 8.77 -4.60
C ARG A 159 -19.42 7.41 -3.90
N PRO A 160 -20.46 6.59 -3.81
CA PRO A 160 -20.45 5.32 -3.06
C PRO A 160 -19.53 4.26 -3.69
N ASP A 161 -19.12 4.42 -4.94
CA ASP A 161 -18.18 3.57 -5.68
C ASP A 161 -16.70 3.92 -5.43
N PHE A 162 -16.41 4.97 -4.64
CA PHE A 162 -15.04 5.37 -4.34
C PHE A 162 -14.37 4.35 -3.41
N ILE A 163 -13.27 3.77 -3.88
CA ILE A 163 -12.59 2.66 -3.22
C ILE A 163 -11.71 3.18 -2.07
N ILE A 164 -11.86 2.60 -0.89
CA ILE A 164 -11.10 3.00 0.30
C ILE A 164 -10.41 1.77 0.89
N PHE A 165 -9.07 1.80 0.89
CA PHE A 165 -8.21 0.80 1.48
C PHE A 165 -7.50 1.33 2.72
N SER A 166 -7.38 0.50 3.77
CA SER A 166 -6.44 0.77 4.84
C SER A 166 -5.01 0.57 4.35
N GLY A 167 -4.10 1.36 4.89
CA GLY A 167 -2.68 1.18 4.68
C GLY A 167 -1.95 0.66 5.91
N TYR A 168 -2.42 0.98 7.12
CA TYR A 168 -2.04 0.28 8.34
C TYR A 168 -2.76 -1.07 8.39
N ASP A 169 -1.97 -2.13 8.53
CA ASP A 169 -2.47 -3.52 8.48
C ASP A 169 -3.55 -3.74 9.54
N GLU A 170 -3.32 -3.26 10.75
CA GLU A 170 -4.20 -3.41 11.91
C GLU A 170 -5.54 -2.68 11.79
N TYR A 171 -5.68 -1.72 10.88
CA TYR A 171 -6.95 -1.02 10.61
C TYR A 171 -7.76 -1.64 9.47
N MET A 172 -7.32 -2.76 8.92
CA MET A 172 -8.02 -3.42 7.82
C MET A 172 -9.43 -3.89 8.23
N LEU A 173 -9.55 -4.53 9.41
CA LEU A 173 -10.84 -4.97 9.93
C LEU A 173 -11.79 -3.78 10.16
N ASP A 174 -11.31 -2.73 10.83
CA ASP A 174 -12.11 -1.54 11.10
C ASP A 174 -12.56 -0.85 9.79
N THR A 175 -11.66 -0.75 8.81
CA THR A 175 -11.97 -0.19 7.50
C THR A 175 -13.08 -0.96 6.81
N LEU A 176 -13.04 -2.29 6.81
CA LEU A 176 -14.11 -3.15 6.26
C LEU A 176 -15.44 -2.94 6.99
N LEU A 177 -15.42 -2.93 8.32
CA LEU A 177 -16.64 -2.74 9.15
C LEU A 177 -17.26 -1.35 9.00
N LEU A 178 -16.46 -0.35 8.67
CA LEU A 178 -16.93 1.02 8.39
C LEU A 178 -17.47 1.20 6.97
N GLY A 179 -17.36 0.19 6.10
CA GLY A 179 -17.84 0.24 4.71
C GLY A 179 -16.74 0.56 3.68
N GLY A 180 -15.47 0.45 4.06
CA GLY A 180 -14.35 0.46 3.12
C GLY A 180 -14.20 -0.90 2.42
N HIS A 181 -13.19 -1.03 1.56
CA HIS A 181 -13.09 -2.13 0.60
C HIS A 181 -12.00 -3.16 0.94
N GLY A 182 -11.22 -2.93 1.98
CA GLY A 182 -10.13 -3.83 2.38
C GLY A 182 -8.87 -3.09 2.79
N GLY A 183 -7.73 -3.72 2.54
CA GLY A 183 -6.42 -3.16 2.85
C GLY A 183 -5.36 -3.53 1.81
N ILE A 184 -4.27 -2.79 1.84
CA ILE A 184 -3.04 -3.13 1.10
C ILE A 184 -1.93 -3.34 2.14
N PRO A 185 -2.00 -4.45 2.89
CA PRO A 185 -1.14 -4.71 4.04
C PRO A 185 0.23 -5.23 3.60
N ALA A 186 1.29 -4.71 4.22
CA ALA A 186 2.62 -5.27 4.00
C ALA A 186 2.77 -6.66 4.66
N THR A 187 2.01 -6.94 5.72
CA THR A 187 1.95 -8.24 6.39
C THR A 187 1.53 -9.38 5.45
N PHE A 188 0.76 -9.12 4.41
CA PHE A 188 0.39 -10.14 3.42
C PHE A 188 1.63 -10.84 2.80
N ASN A 189 2.74 -10.13 2.69
CA ASN A 189 3.96 -10.69 2.08
C ASN A 189 4.62 -11.81 2.92
N PHE A 190 4.35 -11.88 4.24
CA PHE A 190 4.99 -12.87 5.13
C PHE A 190 4.00 -13.64 6.03
N ALA A 191 2.76 -13.16 6.16
CA ALA A 191 1.69 -13.83 6.89
C ALA A 191 0.34 -13.66 6.15
N PRO A 192 0.25 -14.11 4.88
CA PRO A 192 -0.92 -13.90 4.02
C PRO A 192 -2.20 -14.49 4.61
N ASN A 193 -2.11 -15.64 5.28
CA ASN A 193 -3.24 -16.32 5.91
C ASN A 193 -3.97 -15.45 6.95
N ILE A 194 -3.27 -14.54 7.62
CA ILE A 194 -3.85 -13.67 8.64
C ILE A 194 -4.67 -12.56 7.97
N THR A 195 -4.06 -11.79 7.10
CA THR A 195 -4.74 -10.66 6.46
C THR A 195 -5.79 -11.10 5.45
N HIS A 196 -5.53 -12.16 4.67
CA HIS A 196 -6.55 -12.78 3.82
C HIS A 196 -7.68 -13.38 4.67
N GLY A 197 -7.35 -14.01 5.81
CA GLY A 197 -8.31 -14.55 6.74
C GLY A 197 -9.26 -13.51 7.33
N ILE A 198 -8.77 -12.30 7.66
CA ILE A 198 -9.62 -11.18 8.09
C ILE A 198 -10.62 -10.82 6.98
N TYR A 199 -10.13 -10.64 5.75
CA TYR A 199 -10.97 -10.26 4.62
C TYR A 199 -12.05 -11.30 4.37
N GLN A 200 -11.69 -12.57 4.26
CA GLN A 200 -12.62 -13.66 4.02
C GLN A 200 -13.66 -13.80 5.13
N ALA A 201 -13.23 -13.74 6.40
CA ALA A 201 -14.13 -13.84 7.53
C ALA A 201 -15.18 -12.72 7.55
N VAL A 202 -14.80 -11.49 7.18
CA VAL A 202 -15.76 -10.37 7.05
C VAL A 202 -16.73 -10.62 5.89
N MET A 203 -16.24 -11.08 4.74
CA MET A 203 -17.10 -11.40 3.58
C MET A 203 -18.08 -12.54 3.88
N GLU A 204 -17.69 -13.49 4.73
CA GLU A 204 -18.51 -14.60 5.21
C GLU A 204 -19.43 -14.21 6.39
N ASN A 205 -19.35 -12.98 6.90
CA ASN A 205 -20.02 -12.49 8.11
C ASN A 205 -19.62 -13.26 9.40
N ASP A 206 -18.44 -13.85 9.44
CA ASP A 206 -17.87 -14.55 10.60
C ASP A 206 -16.97 -13.59 11.41
N LEU A 207 -17.60 -12.75 12.22
CA LEU A 207 -16.89 -11.75 13.02
C LEU A 207 -16.03 -12.37 14.13
N ASP A 208 -16.35 -13.56 14.62
CA ASP A 208 -15.52 -14.23 15.62
C ASP A 208 -14.21 -14.73 15.01
N LYS A 209 -14.26 -15.25 13.81
CA LYS A 209 -13.07 -15.62 13.03
C LYS A 209 -12.25 -14.38 12.64
N ALA A 210 -12.90 -13.30 12.18
CA ALA A 210 -12.23 -12.04 11.88
C ALA A 210 -11.48 -11.49 13.11
N ARG A 211 -12.12 -11.49 14.28
CA ARG A 211 -11.52 -11.08 15.55
C ARG A 211 -10.30 -11.94 15.92
N SER A 212 -10.37 -13.24 15.72
CA SER A 212 -9.25 -14.15 16.00
C SER A 212 -8.03 -13.81 15.14
N PHE A 213 -8.22 -13.58 13.83
CA PHE A 213 -7.13 -13.15 12.94
C PHE A 213 -6.61 -11.75 13.30
N GLN A 214 -7.48 -10.81 13.67
CA GLN A 214 -7.09 -9.47 14.11
C GLN A 214 -6.20 -9.52 15.36
N GLN A 215 -6.50 -10.41 16.31
CA GLN A 215 -5.65 -10.61 17.49
C GLN A 215 -4.27 -11.20 17.14
N GLN A 216 -4.18 -12.02 16.10
CA GLN A 216 -2.90 -12.50 15.58
C GLN A 216 -2.14 -11.38 14.87
N LEU A 217 -2.83 -10.59 14.05
CA LEU A 217 -2.24 -9.45 13.31
C LEU A 217 -1.65 -8.42 14.29
N ALA A 218 -2.34 -8.11 15.38
CA ALA A 218 -1.87 -7.16 16.38
C ALA A 218 -0.52 -7.57 17.02
N LYS A 219 -0.21 -8.87 17.08
CA LYS A 219 1.09 -9.36 17.56
C LYS A 219 2.23 -9.07 16.58
N LEU A 220 1.93 -8.78 15.30
CA LEU A 220 2.90 -8.46 14.25
C LEU A 220 3.22 -6.98 14.13
N SER A 221 2.35 -6.10 14.59
CA SER A 221 2.54 -4.63 14.52
C SER A 221 3.91 -4.15 15.06
N PRO A 222 4.49 -4.74 16.13
CA PRO A 222 5.82 -4.35 16.62
C PRO A 222 6.94 -4.50 15.58
N LEU A 223 6.77 -5.30 14.53
CA LEU A 223 7.76 -5.43 13.45
C LEU A 223 8.08 -4.07 12.81
N TYR A 224 7.06 -3.26 12.57
CA TYR A 224 7.22 -1.97 11.86
C TYR A 224 7.99 -0.90 12.65
N THR A 225 8.22 -1.13 13.95
CA THR A 225 8.96 -0.21 14.83
C THR A 225 10.41 -0.63 15.08
N LEU A 226 10.84 -1.81 14.60
CA LEU A 226 12.18 -2.34 14.88
C LEU A 226 13.30 -1.60 14.17
N GLU A 227 13.04 -1.03 13.01
CA GLU A 227 14.01 -0.30 12.20
C GLU A 227 13.34 0.74 11.32
N GLN A 228 14.07 1.84 11.04
CA GLN A 228 13.66 2.83 10.05
C GLN A 228 14.80 3.02 9.02
N PRO A 229 14.47 2.92 7.72
CA PRO A 229 13.18 2.49 7.17
C PRO A 229 12.93 0.99 7.38
N PHE A 230 11.67 0.59 7.47
CA PHE A 230 11.25 -0.77 7.83
C PHE A 230 11.50 -1.85 6.74
N PHE A 231 12.11 -1.50 5.61
CA PHE A 231 12.30 -2.40 4.45
C PHE A 231 13.04 -3.69 4.80
N GLY A 232 14.15 -3.57 5.56
CA GLY A 232 14.93 -4.73 6.00
C GLY A 232 14.15 -5.65 6.92
N VAL A 233 13.26 -5.08 7.75
CA VAL A 233 12.39 -5.87 8.64
C VAL A 233 11.43 -6.72 7.84
N ILE A 234 10.73 -6.12 6.86
CA ILE A 234 9.77 -6.85 6.02
C ILE A 234 10.47 -7.94 5.21
N LYS A 235 11.59 -7.64 4.56
CA LYS A 235 12.36 -8.65 3.81
C LYS A 235 12.83 -9.80 4.70
N THR A 236 13.27 -9.49 5.92
CA THR A 236 13.67 -10.50 6.91
C THR A 236 12.49 -11.35 7.35
N ALA A 237 11.33 -10.74 7.62
CA ALA A 237 10.11 -11.46 7.96
C ALA A 237 9.68 -12.41 6.83
N ILE A 238 9.69 -11.95 5.58
CA ILE A 238 9.40 -12.77 4.39
C ILE A 238 10.34 -13.99 4.32
N LYS A 239 11.65 -13.76 4.48
CA LYS A 239 12.64 -14.83 4.45
C LYS A 239 12.44 -15.85 5.58
N LEU A 240 12.20 -15.38 6.79
CA LEU A 240 11.96 -16.22 7.96
C LEU A 240 10.63 -16.97 7.89
N SER A 241 9.66 -16.46 7.14
CA SER A 241 8.39 -17.16 6.86
C SER A 241 8.50 -18.21 5.75
N GLY A 242 9.70 -18.46 5.22
CA GLY A 242 9.99 -19.59 4.32
C GLY A 242 10.20 -19.21 2.85
N LEU A 243 10.04 -17.96 2.45
CA LEU A 243 10.32 -17.56 1.08
C LEU A 243 11.79 -17.13 0.91
N ASP A 244 12.57 -17.90 0.15
CA ASP A 244 13.98 -17.61 -0.11
C ASP A 244 14.16 -16.38 -1.01
N ILE A 245 14.28 -15.21 -0.36
CA ILE A 245 14.58 -13.93 -0.99
C ILE A 245 15.83 -13.29 -0.38
N SER A 246 16.42 -12.35 -1.08
CA SER A 246 17.48 -11.49 -0.53
C SER A 246 16.88 -10.50 0.48
N THR A 247 17.57 -10.35 1.62
CA THR A 247 17.24 -9.33 2.63
C THR A 247 18.01 -8.02 2.43
N ALA A 248 18.80 -7.91 1.34
CA ALA A 248 19.52 -6.69 1.00
C ALA A 248 18.55 -5.52 0.80
N VAL A 249 18.95 -4.36 1.28
CA VAL A 249 18.20 -3.10 1.16
C VAL A 249 19.01 -2.09 0.36
N MET A 250 18.32 -1.14 -0.28
CA MET A 250 18.97 -0.07 -1.03
C MET A 250 19.44 1.03 -0.07
N ALA A 251 20.67 1.54 -0.31
CA ALA A 251 21.15 2.71 0.45
C ALA A 251 20.18 3.91 0.28
N PRO A 252 20.00 4.72 1.32
CA PRO A 252 20.73 4.80 2.60
C PRO A 252 20.25 3.84 3.70
N ALA A 253 19.26 2.96 3.43
CA ALA A 253 18.88 1.96 4.41
C ALA A 253 20.05 1.00 4.70
N LEU A 254 20.11 0.50 5.94
CA LEU A 254 21.14 -0.43 6.37
C LEU A 254 20.56 -1.84 6.56
N PRO A 255 21.36 -2.90 6.34
CA PRO A 255 20.97 -4.26 6.72
C PRO A 255 20.65 -4.34 8.21
N LEU A 256 19.70 -5.21 8.59
CA LEU A 256 19.40 -5.43 10.00
C LEU A 256 20.60 -6.04 10.73
N SER A 257 20.82 -5.62 11.97
CA SER A 257 21.73 -6.30 12.91
C SER A 257 21.18 -7.66 13.31
N ASP A 258 22.08 -8.57 13.74
CA ASP A 258 21.69 -9.91 14.17
C ASP A 258 20.69 -9.88 15.34
N ASP A 259 20.81 -8.92 16.26
CA ASP A 259 19.84 -8.70 17.34
C ASP A 259 18.44 -8.39 16.80
N LYS A 260 18.32 -7.49 15.81
CA LYS A 260 17.04 -7.15 15.20
C LYS A 260 16.49 -8.33 14.41
N VAL A 261 17.31 -9.11 13.73
CA VAL A 261 16.91 -10.36 13.05
C VAL A 261 16.32 -11.35 14.07
N ALA A 262 16.98 -11.51 15.22
CA ALA A 262 16.47 -12.38 16.31
C ALA A 262 15.13 -11.89 16.86
N ARG A 263 14.94 -10.57 16.99
CA ARG A 263 13.65 -9.97 17.40
C ARG A 263 12.55 -10.20 16.36
N VAL A 264 12.84 -10.06 15.07
CA VAL A 264 11.87 -10.40 13.99
C VAL A 264 11.44 -11.84 14.13
N LYS A 265 12.40 -12.77 14.31
CA LYS A 265 12.11 -14.19 14.49
C LYS A 265 11.21 -14.44 15.70
N ALA A 266 11.52 -13.88 16.84
CA ALA A 266 10.73 -14.02 18.07
C ALA A 266 9.29 -13.53 17.89
N ILE A 267 9.08 -12.39 17.19
CA ILE A 267 7.73 -11.88 16.92
C ILE A 267 6.96 -12.85 16.02
N LEU A 268 7.57 -13.38 14.96
CA LEU A 268 6.92 -14.34 14.07
C LEU A 268 6.55 -15.66 14.78
N GLU A 269 7.35 -16.11 15.72
CA GLU A 269 7.06 -17.34 16.52
C GLU A 269 5.81 -17.17 17.41
N HIS A 270 5.47 -15.96 17.84
CA HIS A 270 4.27 -15.70 18.64
C HIS A 270 2.94 -15.84 17.88
N ILE A 271 2.97 -15.92 16.54
CA ILE A 271 1.74 -16.13 15.76
C ILE A 271 1.31 -17.62 15.78
N HIS A 272 2.25 -18.51 16.00
CA HIS A 272 2.01 -19.96 15.98
C HIS A 272 1.64 -20.53 17.37
N GLN A 273 1.57 -19.66 18.40
CA GLN A 273 1.11 -19.97 19.75
C GLN A 273 -0.30 -19.40 19.99
#